data_183c79ca03f39baa56ed196a35215539
#
_entry.id   183c79ca03f39baa56ed196a35215539
#
_cell.length_a   1.000
_cell.length_b   1.000
_cell.length_c   1.000
_cell.angle_alpha   90.00
_cell.angle_beta   90.00
_cell.angle_gamma   90.00
#
_symmetry.space_group_name_H-M   'P 1'
#
loop_
_entity.id
_entity.type
_entity.pdbx_description
1 polymer ?
#
loop_
_entity_poly.entity_id
_entity_poly.type
_entity_poly.pdbx_seq_one_letter_code
_entity_poly.pdbx_strand_id
1 'polypeptide(L)'
;SFDLSPGRVLGIVGPNGAGKSTLLRLLYRYHKPTSGTVEIGGTDIWKITARSAARKVAAVLQEQPTDFALTVREIVTLGRTPYSVGFGGSNGARDALIVDAALNRMDLNGFSNRSMGTLSGGERQRVMVARALAQEPCVLILDEPTNHLDIRHQLEILELIKDLPLTIITSLHDLN
;
A
#
# COMPACT_ATOMS: atom_id res chain seq x y z
N SER A 1 5.58 19.64 -11.69
CA SER A 1 4.34 18.86 -11.88
C SER A 1 4.62 17.66 -12.77
N PHE A 2 3.90 16.58 -12.61
CA PHE A 2 3.92 15.41 -13.50
C PHE A 2 2.51 14.85 -13.63
N ASP A 3 2.28 14.12 -14.71
CA ASP A 3 1.08 13.35 -14.96
C ASP A 3 1.46 11.89 -15.17
N LEU A 4 0.66 10.96 -14.65
CA LEU A 4 0.89 9.53 -14.73
C LEU A 4 -0.38 8.83 -15.22
N SER A 5 -0.29 8.21 -16.37
CA SER A 5 -1.41 7.45 -16.94
C SER A 5 -1.78 6.25 -16.08
N PRO A 6 -3.07 5.87 -16.01
CA PRO A 6 -3.50 4.68 -15.28
C PRO A 6 -2.74 3.41 -15.70
N GLY A 7 -2.47 2.54 -14.73
CA GLY A 7 -1.78 1.27 -14.95
C GLY A 7 -0.27 1.38 -15.20
N ARG A 8 0.33 2.57 -15.00
CA ARG A 8 1.77 2.76 -15.14
C ARG A 8 2.48 2.69 -13.79
N VAL A 9 3.75 2.34 -13.85
CA VAL A 9 4.67 2.34 -12.71
C VAL A 9 5.61 3.55 -12.81
N LEU A 10 5.67 4.35 -11.75
CA LEU A 10 6.61 5.46 -11.60
C LEU A 10 7.60 5.16 -10.48
N GLY A 11 8.88 5.05 -10.81
CA GLY A 11 9.97 5.00 -9.85
C GLY A 11 10.51 6.40 -9.56
N ILE A 12 10.61 6.76 -8.28
CA ILE A 12 11.23 8.00 -7.81
C ILE A 12 12.59 7.65 -7.24
N VAL A 13 13.65 8.09 -7.90
CA VAL A 13 15.04 7.81 -7.53
C VAL A 13 15.72 9.09 -7.09
N GLY A 14 16.65 9.00 -6.15
CA GLY A 14 17.45 10.12 -5.68
C GLY A 14 18.08 9.87 -4.32
N PRO A 15 19.06 10.68 -3.91
CA PRO A 15 19.78 10.52 -2.66
C PRO A 15 18.86 10.72 -1.43
N ASN A 16 19.34 10.31 -0.26
CA ASN A 16 18.66 10.59 1.00
C ASN A 16 18.50 12.10 1.18
N GLY A 17 17.33 12.52 1.67
CA GLY A 17 17.01 13.93 1.83
C GLY A 17 16.54 14.66 0.57
N ALA A 18 16.50 14.03 -0.61
CA ALA A 18 16.00 14.64 -1.85
C ALA A 18 14.48 14.96 -1.86
N GLY A 19 13.76 14.57 -0.81
CA GLY A 19 12.33 14.85 -0.70
C GLY A 19 11.42 13.76 -1.26
N LYS A 20 11.95 12.55 -1.59
CA LYS A 20 11.15 11.42 -2.12
C LYS A 20 9.94 11.11 -1.22
N SER A 21 10.19 10.81 0.05
CA SER A 21 9.11 10.48 1.00
C SER A 21 8.18 11.68 1.25
N THR A 22 8.69 12.92 1.18
CA THR A 22 7.84 14.12 1.28
C THR A 22 6.86 14.19 0.10
N LEU A 23 7.33 13.93 -1.12
CA LEU A 23 6.47 13.87 -2.29
C LEU A 23 5.41 12.77 -2.15
N LEU A 24 5.81 11.55 -1.74
CA LEU A 24 4.86 10.46 -1.49
C LEU A 24 3.82 10.85 -0.44
N ARG A 25 4.22 11.51 0.66
CA ARG A 25 3.32 11.98 1.72
C ARG A 25 2.27 12.99 1.24
N LEU A 26 2.56 13.77 0.21
CA LEU A 26 1.56 14.61 -0.46
C LEU A 26 0.55 13.76 -1.23
N LEU A 27 1.01 12.71 -1.91
CA LEU A 27 0.18 11.86 -2.77
C LEU A 27 -0.80 10.99 -1.98
N TYR A 28 -0.42 10.47 -0.80
CA TYR A 28 -1.34 9.71 0.06
C TYR A 28 -2.00 10.54 1.17
N ARG A 29 -1.98 11.88 1.03
CA ARG A 29 -2.71 12.81 1.88
C ARG A 29 -2.24 12.87 3.34
N TYR A 30 -0.97 12.62 3.59
CA TYR A 30 -0.36 12.83 4.92
C TYR A 30 0.01 14.30 5.14
N HIS A 31 0.61 14.96 4.12
CA HIS A 31 0.91 16.38 4.11
C HIS A 31 0.08 17.10 3.06
N LYS A 32 -0.53 18.23 3.45
CA LYS A 32 -1.24 19.09 2.49
C LYS A 32 -0.24 19.91 1.69
N PRO A 33 -0.36 19.99 0.35
CA PRO A 33 0.49 20.84 -0.45
C PRO A 33 0.25 22.31 -0.11
N THR A 34 1.33 23.12 -0.08
CA THR A 34 1.25 24.58 0.10
C THR A 34 0.74 25.26 -1.16
N SER A 35 0.96 24.66 -2.32
CA SER A 35 0.46 25.13 -3.63
C SER A 35 0.28 23.95 -4.57
N GLY A 36 -0.56 24.09 -5.57
CA GLY A 36 -0.89 23.04 -6.53
C GLY A 36 -1.96 22.08 -6.00
N THR A 37 -2.24 21.03 -6.79
CA THR A 37 -3.28 20.02 -6.54
C THR A 37 -2.72 18.63 -6.70
N VAL A 38 -3.34 17.66 -6.03
CA VAL A 38 -3.10 16.23 -6.25
C VAL A 38 -4.41 15.61 -6.72
N GLU A 39 -4.43 15.21 -7.98
CA GLU A 39 -5.63 14.66 -8.61
C GLU A 39 -5.44 13.17 -8.93
N ILE A 40 -6.47 12.36 -8.65
CA ILE A 40 -6.52 10.94 -8.99
C ILE A 40 -7.84 10.67 -9.70
N GLY A 41 -7.75 10.28 -10.97
CA GLY A 41 -8.93 10.11 -11.83
C GLY A 41 -9.76 11.38 -11.93
N GLY A 42 -9.12 12.54 -12.14
CA GLY A 42 -9.76 13.85 -12.23
C GLY A 42 -10.35 14.38 -10.92
N THR A 43 -10.07 13.74 -9.79
CA THR A 43 -10.57 14.16 -8.47
C THR A 43 -9.43 14.66 -7.61
N ASP A 44 -9.49 15.91 -7.17
CA ASP A 44 -8.58 16.45 -6.16
C ASP A 44 -8.83 15.72 -4.83
N ILE A 45 -7.82 14.95 -4.38
CA ILE A 45 -7.93 14.13 -3.17
C ILE A 45 -8.09 14.96 -1.89
N TRP A 46 -7.76 16.24 -1.92
CA TRP A 46 -7.92 17.15 -0.78
C TRP A 46 -9.31 17.75 -0.66
N LYS A 47 -10.12 17.68 -1.74
CA LYS A 47 -11.52 18.15 -1.77
C LYS A 47 -12.55 17.08 -1.41
N ILE A 48 -12.14 15.84 -1.24
CA ILE A 48 -13.01 14.73 -0.85
C ILE A 48 -12.73 14.32 0.61
N THR A 49 -13.60 13.48 1.20
CA THR A 49 -13.42 12.99 2.57
C THR A 49 -12.18 12.09 2.67
N ALA A 50 -11.58 11.99 3.87
CA ALA A 50 -10.45 11.08 4.10
C ALA A 50 -10.78 9.63 3.72
N ARG A 51 -12.00 9.18 4.03
CA ARG A 51 -12.52 7.85 3.66
C ARG A 51 -12.58 7.67 2.14
N SER A 52 -13.08 8.65 1.40
CA SER A 52 -13.14 8.61 -0.06
C SER A 52 -11.75 8.63 -0.69
N ALA A 53 -10.81 9.40 -0.15
CA ALA A 53 -9.42 9.39 -0.58
C ALA A 53 -8.75 8.04 -0.31
N ALA A 54 -8.99 7.44 0.88
CA ALA A 54 -8.47 6.13 1.22
C ALA A 54 -8.98 4.99 0.33
N ARG A 55 -10.10 5.14 -0.35
CA ARG A 55 -10.57 4.20 -1.39
C ARG A 55 -9.86 4.38 -2.73
N LYS A 56 -9.14 5.47 -2.94
CA LYS A 56 -8.42 5.76 -4.19
C LYS A 56 -6.94 5.48 -4.08
N VAL A 57 -6.34 5.72 -2.91
CA VAL A 57 -4.90 5.62 -2.66
C VAL A 57 -4.64 4.74 -1.47
N ALA A 58 -3.82 3.73 -1.65
CA ALA A 58 -3.21 2.97 -0.56
C ALA A 58 -1.71 3.24 -0.51
N ALA A 59 -1.14 3.23 0.71
CA ALA A 59 0.28 3.42 0.91
C ALA A 59 0.87 2.30 1.78
N VAL A 60 1.98 1.76 1.32
CA VAL A 60 2.85 0.88 2.10
C VAL A 60 4.08 1.69 2.45
N LEU A 61 4.21 2.01 3.73
CA LEU A 61 5.30 2.82 4.25
C LEU A 61 6.43 1.92 4.75
N GLN A 62 7.62 2.49 4.86
CA GLN A 62 8.74 1.82 5.51
C GLN A 62 8.31 1.31 6.89
N GLU A 63 8.61 0.06 7.20
CA GLU A 63 8.12 -0.59 8.42
C GLU A 63 8.49 0.19 9.68
N GLN A 64 7.47 0.43 10.51
CA GLN A 64 7.69 0.62 11.93
C GLN A 64 7.48 -0.74 12.62
N PRO A 65 8.28 -1.11 13.62
CA PRO A 65 8.06 -2.34 14.38
C PRO A 65 6.66 -2.27 15.00
N THR A 66 5.77 -3.08 14.49
CA THR A 66 4.41 -3.20 15.02
C THR A 66 4.36 -4.48 15.83
N ASP A 67 4.47 -4.35 17.14
CA ASP A 67 4.23 -5.42 18.12
C ASP A 67 2.71 -5.75 18.18
N PHE A 68 2.09 -5.99 17.02
CA PHE A 68 0.71 -6.41 17.01
C PHE A 68 0.62 -7.93 17.18
N ALA A 69 -0.09 -8.35 18.23
CA ALA A 69 -0.51 -9.74 18.42
C ALA A 69 -1.55 -10.20 17.38
N LEU A 70 -1.65 -9.48 16.25
CA LEU A 70 -2.61 -9.75 15.19
C LEU A 70 -2.10 -10.81 14.23
N THR A 71 -3.03 -11.59 13.72
CA THR A 71 -2.79 -12.54 12.64
C THR A 71 -2.65 -11.82 11.29
N VAL A 72 -2.04 -12.48 10.33
CA VAL A 72 -1.92 -12.01 8.94
C VAL A 72 -3.29 -11.60 8.38
N ARG A 73 -4.31 -12.45 8.57
CA ARG A 73 -5.68 -12.17 8.10
C ARG A 73 -6.26 -10.92 8.73
N GLU A 74 -6.07 -10.74 10.04
CA GLU A 74 -6.57 -9.55 10.73
C GLU A 74 -5.90 -8.28 10.22
N ILE A 75 -4.58 -8.30 10.00
CA ILE A 75 -3.85 -7.17 9.41
C ILE A 75 -4.38 -6.82 8.01
N VAL A 76 -4.58 -7.83 7.14
CA VAL A 76 -5.08 -7.59 5.78
C VAL A 76 -6.53 -7.06 5.84
N THR A 77 -7.34 -7.54 6.79
CA THR A 77 -8.71 -7.08 7.00
C THR A 77 -8.78 -5.59 7.37
N LEU A 78 -7.76 -5.03 8.04
CA LEU A 78 -7.69 -3.58 8.29
C LEU A 78 -7.70 -2.75 7.00
N GLY A 79 -7.28 -3.32 5.87
CA GLY A 79 -7.41 -2.69 4.55
C GLY A 79 -8.86 -2.38 4.16
N ARG A 80 -9.84 -3.06 4.76
CA ARG A 80 -11.28 -2.83 4.52
C ARG A 80 -11.87 -1.68 5.34
N THR A 81 -11.11 -1.08 6.26
CA THR A 81 -11.56 0.05 7.11
C THR A 81 -12.27 1.17 6.34
N PRO A 82 -11.81 1.62 5.14
CA PRO A 82 -12.51 2.66 4.38
C PRO A 82 -13.92 2.27 3.90
N TYR A 83 -14.26 0.98 3.96
CA TYR A 83 -15.56 0.45 3.53
C TYR A 83 -16.50 0.12 4.68
N SER A 84 -16.02 0.11 5.92
CA SER A 84 -16.84 -0.14 7.11
C SER A 84 -17.90 0.96 7.28
N VAL A 85 -19.17 0.58 7.35
CA VAL A 85 -20.30 1.50 7.53
C VAL A 85 -20.85 1.28 8.94
N GLY A 86 -20.45 2.12 9.92
CA GLY A 86 -21.05 2.16 11.26
C GLY A 86 -21.01 0.84 12.06
N PHE A 87 -21.66 0.83 13.22
CA PHE A 87 -21.87 -0.39 14.01
C PHE A 87 -22.86 -1.32 13.27
N GLY A 88 -22.35 -2.41 12.68
CA GLY A 88 -23.19 -3.51 12.16
C GLY A 88 -23.39 -3.60 10.65
N GLY A 89 -22.85 -2.68 9.85
CA GLY A 89 -22.99 -2.69 8.39
C GLY A 89 -21.73 -3.11 7.64
N SER A 90 -21.11 -4.24 7.94
CA SER A 90 -20.05 -4.78 7.10
C SER A 90 -20.64 -5.67 6.00
N ASN A 91 -20.20 -5.48 4.76
CA ASN A 91 -20.35 -6.50 3.70
C ASN A 91 -19.41 -7.69 4.00
N GLY A 92 -19.56 -8.31 5.17
CA GLY A 92 -18.61 -9.29 5.72
C GLY A 92 -18.21 -10.38 4.73
N ALA A 93 -19.18 -10.90 3.96
CA ALA A 93 -18.89 -11.90 2.93
C ALA A 93 -18.05 -11.33 1.77
N ARG A 94 -18.38 -10.12 1.30
CA ARG A 94 -17.58 -9.45 0.24
C ARG A 94 -16.19 -9.08 0.74
N ASP A 95 -16.08 -8.54 1.94
CA ASP A 95 -14.80 -8.16 2.54
C ASP A 95 -13.90 -9.39 2.75
N ALA A 96 -14.49 -10.52 3.16
CA ALA A 96 -13.75 -11.78 3.28
C ALA A 96 -13.18 -12.25 1.93
N LEU A 97 -13.97 -12.19 0.85
CA LEU A 97 -13.50 -12.55 -0.51
C LEU A 97 -12.36 -11.63 -0.98
N ILE A 98 -12.44 -10.33 -0.70
CA ILE A 98 -11.39 -9.37 -1.07
C ILE A 98 -10.11 -9.64 -0.27
N VAL A 99 -10.23 -9.93 1.01
CA VAL A 99 -9.10 -10.30 1.87
C VAL A 99 -8.44 -11.60 1.37
N ASP A 100 -9.24 -12.61 1.04
CA ASP A 100 -8.73 -13.87 0.49
C ASP A 100 -8.01 -13.66 -0.84
N ALA A 101 -8.57 -12.85 -1.73
CA ALA A 101 -7.93 -12.50 -3.01
C ALA A 101 -6.61 -11.76 -2.79
N ALA A 102 -6.54 -10.83 -1.84
CA ALA A 102 -5.32 -10.10 -1.52
C ALA A 102 -4.23 -11.02 -0.92
N LEU A 103 -4.61 -11.94 -0.03
CA LEU A 103 -3.72 -12.94 0.54
C LEU A 103 -3.17 -13.87 -0.54
N ASN A 104 -4.05 -14.37 -1.43
CA ASN A 104 -3.66 -15.23 -2.54
C ASN A 104 -2.70 -14.51 -3.49
N ARG A 105 -2.97 -13.25 -3.82
CA ARG A 105 -2.12 -12.45 -4.72
C ARG A 105 -0.70 -12.26 -4.19
N MET A 106 -0.53 -12.19 -2.88
CA MET A 106 0.76 -12.04 -2.20
C MET A 106 1.37 -13.37 -1.73
N ASP A 107 0.81 -14.49 -2.18
CA ASP A 107 1.28 -15.84 -1.83
C ASP A 107 1.32 -16.10 -0.31
N LEU A 108 0.24 -15.68 0.37
CA LEU A 108 0.10 -15.72 1.83
C LEU A 108 -0.98 -16.68 2.34
N ASN A 109 -1.54 -17.54 1.49
CA ASN A 109 -2.66 -18.42 1.87
C ASN A 109 -2.34 -19.31 3.09
N GLY A 110 -1.13 -19.88 3.14
CA GLY A 110 -0.68 -20.71 4.25
C GLY A 110 -0.35 -19.94 5.55
N PHE A 111 -0.39 -18.61 5.50
CA PHE A 111 0.05 -17.74 6.59
C PHE A 111 -1.11 -17.05 7.31
N SER A 112 -2.34 -17.18 6.83
CA SER A 112 -3.52 -16.41 7.27
C SER A 112 -3.70 -16.36 8.80
N ASN A 113 -3.46 -17.46 9.49
CA ASN A 113 -3.63 -17.57 10.95
C ASN A 113 -2.33 -17.39 11.73
N ARG A 114 -1.19 -17.14 11.06
CA ARG A 114 0.08 -16.88 11.75
C ARG A 114 0.08 -15.47 12.35
N SER A 115 0.71 -15.34 13.52
CA SER A 115 0.95 -14.01 14.10
C SER A 115 1.99 -13.25 13.28
N MET A 116 1.74 -11.95 13.08
CA MET A 116 2.64 -11.04 12.36
C MET A 116 4.06 -11.06 12.91
N GLY A 117 4.23 -11.20 14.23
CA GLY A 117 5.53 -11.25 14.89
C GLY A 117 6.38 -12.47 14.54
N THR A 118 5.78 -13.55 14.00
CA THR A 118 6.49 -14.79 13.63
C THR A 118 6.99 -14.80 12.18
N LEU A 119 6.72 -13.74 11.43
CA LEU A 119 7.06 -13.64 10.01
C LEU A 119 8.46 -13.09 9.80
N SER A 120 9.10 -13.49 8.69
CA SER A 120 10.31 -12.84 8.19
C SER A 120 9.99 -11.42 7.68
N GLY A 121 11.03 -10.59 7.47
CA GLY A 121 10.87 -9.24 6.91
C GLY A 121 10.13 -9.24 5.56
N GLY A 122 10.51 -10.13 4.64
CA GLY A 122 9.87 -10.26 3.34
C GLY A 122 8.41 -10.73 3.42
N GLU A 123 8.10 -11.68 4.32
CA GLU A 123 6.72 -12.11 4.58
C GLU A 123 5.89 -10.97 5.16
N ARG A 124 6.42 -10.21 6.13
CA ARG A 124 5.75 -9.02 6.68
C ARG A 124 5.47 -7.98 5.61
N GLN A 125 6.44 -7.70 4.76
CA GLN A 125 6.26 -6.76 3.65
C GLN A 125 5.15 -7.19 2.69
N ARG A 126 5.09 -8.49 2.33
CA ARG A 126 3.98 -9.05 1.53
C ARG A 126 2.62 -8.86 2.22
N VAL A 127 2.55 -9.03 3.55
CA VAL A 127 1.32 -8.78 4.31
C VAL A 127 0.91 -7.31 4.24
N MET A 128 1.86 -6.37 4.32
CA MET A 128 1.56 -4.93 4.21
C MET A 128 1.07 -4.56 2.81
N VAL A 129 1.64 -5.16 1.76
CA VAL A 129 1.14 -5.00 0.40
C VAL A 129 -0.26 -5.61 0.25
N ALA A 130 -0.50 -6.83 0.78
CA ALA A 130 -1.83 -7.46 0.77
C ALA A 130 -2.87 -6.58 1.47
N ARG A 131 -2.54 -5.97 2.60
CA ARG A 131 -3.40 -5.00 3.30
C ARG A 131 -3.76 -3.81 2.40
N ALA A 132 -2.77 -3.27 1.70
CA ALA A 132 -2.99 -2.16 0.77
C ALA A 132 -3.87 -2.58 -0.42
N LEU A 133 -3.68 -3.79 -0.96
CA LEU A 133 -4.52 -4.34 -2.03
C LEU A 133 -5.97 -4.59 -1.58
N ALA A 134 -6.17 -5.04 -0.34
CA ALA A 134 -7.50 -5.22 0.23
C ALA A 134 -8.30 -3.90 0.32
N GLN A 135 -7.63 -2.76 0.23
CA GLN A 135 -8.25 -1.44 0.13
C GLN A 135 -8.86 -1.15 -1.26
N GLU A 136 -8.62 -2.01 -2.27
CA GLU A 136 -9.05 -1.84 -3.68
C GLU A 136 -8.69 -0.45 -4.23
N PRO A 137 -7.43 0.02 -4.12
CA PRO A 137 -7.04 1.35 -4.53
C PRO A 137 -6.90 1.47 -6.06
N CYS A 138 -6.96 2.70 -6.58
CA CYS A 138 -6.56 3.01 -7.97
C CYS A 138 -5.05 3.25 -8.07
N VAL A 139 -4.44 3.74 -6.98
CA VAL A 139 -3.01 4.06 -6.89
C VAL A 139 -2.42 3.39 -5.66
N LEU A 140 -1.35 2.63 -5.86
CA LEU A 140 -0.55 2.04 -4.80
C LEU A 140 0.76 2.81 -4.66
N ILE A 141 1.03 3.31 -3.47
CA ILE A 141 2.27 4.01 -3.14
C ILE A 141 3.13 3.11 -2.28
N LEU A 142 4.39 2.96 -2.66
CA LEU A 142 5.39 2.16 -1.96
C LEU A 142 6.55 3.06 -1.59
N ASP A 143 6.71 3.34 -0.30
CA ASP A 143 7.84 4.14 0.20
C ASP A 143 8.94 3.21 0.66
N GLU A 144 9.99 3.08 -0.16
CA GLU A 144 11.14 2.21 0.06
C GLU A 144 10.74 0.76 0.42
N PRO A 145 9.92 0.10 -0.42
CA PRO A 145 9.31 -1.19 -0.09
C PRO A 145 10.33 -2.30 0.13
N THR A 146 11.58 -2.05 -0.18
CA THR A 146 12.66 -3.03 -0.21
C THR A 146 13.79 -2.69 0.76
N ASN A 147 13.63 -1.63 1.57
CA ASN A 147 14.64 -1.24 2.53
C ASN A 147 14.80 -2.32 3.62
N HIS A 148 16.02 -2.70 3.94
CA HIS A 148 16.39 -3.79 4.86
C HIS A 148 16.07 -5.22 4.39
N LEU A 149 15.56 -5.41 3.17
CA LEU A 149 15.44 -6.73 2.56
C LEU A 149 16.69 -7.02 1.70
N ASP A 150 17.05 -8.30 1.62
CA ASP A 150 18.04 -8.71 0.63
C ASP A 150 17.48 -8.58 -0.80
N ILE A 151 18.37 -8.49 -1.78
CA ILE A 151 18.02 -8.25 -3.19
C ILE A 151 17.02 -9.29 -3.72
N ARG A 152 17.09 -10.52 -3.22
CA ARG A 152 16.19 -11.59 -3.65
C ARG A 152 14.75 -11.31 -3.24
N HIS A 153 14.51 -10.98 -1.97
CA HIS A 153 13.17 -10.64 -1.48
C HIS A 153 12.63 -9.34 -2.11
N GLN A 154 13.54 -8.40 -2.43
CA GLN A 154 13.17 -7.20 -3.18
C GLN A 154 12.59 -7.54 -4.55
N LEU A 155 13.28 -8.39 -5.30
CA LEU A 155 12.84 -8.83 -6.63
C LEU A 155 11.54 -9.63 -6.54
N GLU A 156 11.38 -10.51 -5.57
CA GLU A 156 10.15 -11.28 -5.35
C GLU A 156 8.94 -10.34 -5.15
N ILE A 157 9.06 -9.30 -4.32
CA ILE A 157 7.97 -8.33 -4.12
C ILE A 157 7.70 -7.54 -5.39
N LEU A 158 8.73 -7.05 -6.08
CA LEU A 158 8.55 -6.33 -7.34
C LEU A 158 7.88 -7.19 -8.40
N GLU A 159 8.17 -8.49 -8.46
CA GLU A 159 7.52 -9.42 -9.35
C GLU A 159 6.03 -9.62 -9.01
N LEU A 160 5.68 -9.71 -7.73
CA LEU A 160 4.29 -9.85 -7.30
C LEU A 160 3.43 -8.62 -7.63
N ILE A 161 4.02 -7.44 -7.67
CA ILE A 161 3.29 -6.19 -7.88
C ILE A 161 3.30 -5.70 -9.33
N LYS A 162 4.27 -6.11 -10.17
CA LYS A 162 4.43 -5.62 -11.55
C LYS A 162 3.21 -5.88 -12.43
N ASP A 163 2.51 -7.00 -12.21
CA ASP A 163 1.36 -7.44 -12.98
C ASP A 163 0.02 -7.02 -12.35
N LEU A 164 0.06 -6.13 -11.37
CA LEU A 164 -1.16 -5.57 -10.79
C LEU A 164 -1.79 -4.56 -11.77
N PRO A 165 -3.11 -4.60 -11.99
CA PRO A 165 -3.82 -3.63 -12.82
C PRO A 165 -4.00 -2.29 -12.07
N LEU A 166 -2.92 -1.76 -11.51
CA LEU A 166 -2.90 -0.57 -10.67
C LEU A 166 -1.85 0.43 -11.16
N THR A 167 -2.06 1.69 -10.86
CA THR A 167 -1.01 2.70 -10.96
C THR A 167 -0.12 2.58 -9.73
N ILE A 168 1.19 2.40 -9.92
CA ILE A 168 2.15 2.21 -8.83
C ILE A 168 3.13 3.37 -8.81
N ILE A 169 3.34 3.96 -7.63
CA ILE A 169 4.37 4.96 -7.40
C ILE A 169 5.29 4.43 -6.30
N THR A 170 6.55 4.26 -6.60
CA THR A 170 7.52 3.72 -5.65
C THR A 170 8.73 4.61 -5.51
N SER A 171 9.21 4.82 -4.29
CA SER A 171 10.55 5.36 -4.05
C SER A 171 11.55 4.21 -4.02
N LEU A 172 12.68 4.42 -4.66
CA LEU A 172 13.79 3.48 -4.70
C LEU A 172 15.05 4.17 -4.15
N HIS A 173 15.87 3.40 -3.44
CA HIS A 173 17.21 3.85 -3.11
C HIS A 173 18.08 3.89 -4.36
N ASP A 174 19.09 4.78 -4.35
CA ASP A 174 20.16 4.78 -5.35
C ASP A 174 20.83 3.39 -5.35
N LEU A 175 20.91 2.81 -6.54
CA LEU A 175 21.56 1.51 -6.78
C LEU A 175 23.09 1.68 -6.94
N ASN A 176 23.71 2.48 -6.05
CA ASN A 176 25.18 2.59 -6.01
C ASN A 176 25.78 1.62 -4.99
#